data_07d62aeb8b7050f999243bc6771cf3d3
#
_entry.id   07d62aeb8b7050f999243bc6771cf3d3
#
_cell.length_a   1.000
_cell.length_b   1.000
_cell.length_c   1.000
_cell.angle_alpha   90.00
_cell.angle_beta   90.00
_cell.angle_gamma   90.00
#
_symmetry.space_group_name_H-M   'P 1'
#
loop_
_entity.id
_entity.type
_entity.pdbx_description
1 polymer ?
#
loop_
_entity_poly.entity_id
_entity_poly.type
_entity_poly.pdbx_seq_one_letter_code
_entity_poly.pdbx_strand_id
1 'polypeptide(L)'
;MSTVLRSRRIVTENGIVDGVIEINEGKIVRIGPAEGPIDLDFEDQRIIPGIIDIHNHGFGGWSMTDPATCRDVQGFAKAVASVGVTGVLPTAKEEAFEAIADCTDIPLDGAWIYGVHSEGPFWARGGENTVGEDYPLPDVEEAQRLIDKAKGKMVMMAIAPELPKAYDVIRLLHENGIKVASAHTKAYSEDIHKAMQEVGLDIVTHLCNGMRGIHHRNVGALGQYLLEDNLRYELITDLNHVCKEMIQICLKMQPVEKFCLISDSNYIAGLPTGHYMRYNKEMIADEKGLILDLHGRICGSGKWVLYNIGQLVNVVGASFYKTMHISNHTVT
;
A
#
# COMPACT_ATOMS: atom_id res chain seq x y z
N MET A 1 -17.75 -24.78 12.61
CA MET A 1 -16.89 -25.26 13.72
C MET A 1 -16.38 -24.03 14.46
N SER A 2 -16.42 -24.07 15.78
CA SER A 2 -15.83 -23.02 16.62
C SER A 2 -14.35 -23.34 16.84
N THR A 3 -13.49 -22.33 16.84
CA THR A 3 -12.06 -22.46 17.14
C THR A 3 -11.70 -21.44 18.21
N VAL A 4 -10.99 -21.87 19.26
CA VAL A 4 -10.57 -21.05 20.38
C VAL A 4 -9.07 -20.88 20.38
N LEU A 5 -8.59 -19.66 20.14
CA LEU A 5 -7.18 -19.28 20.16
C LEU A 5 -6.86 -18.62 21.49
N ARG A 6 -5.78 -19.03 22.18
CA ARG A 6 -5.30 -18.47 23.44
C ARG A 6 -4.01 -17.67 23.20
N SER A 7 -3.90 -16.50 23.83
CA SER A 7 -2.62 -15.78 23.99
C SER A 7 -2.68 -14.85 25.18
N ARG A 8 -1.53 -14.62 25.83
CA ARG A 8 -1.39 -13.57 26.86
C ARG A 8 -1.26 -12.18 26.25
N ARG A 9 -1.19 -12.06 24.90
CA ARG A 9 -0.87 -10.81 24.22
C ARG A 9 -1.71 -10.61 22.95
N ILE A 10 -3.05 -10.65 23.14
CA ILE A 10 -3.99 -10.35 22.06
C ILE A 10 -4.09 -8.82 21.91
N VAL A 11 -3.74 -8.29 20.76
CA VAL A 11 -3.81 -6.86 20.45
C VAL A 11 -5.22 -6.50 20.00
N THR A 12 -5.86 -5.57 20.69
CA THR A 12 -7.21 -5.07 20.40
C THR A 12 -7.19 -3.54 20.32
N GLU A 13 -8.27 -2.93 19.88
CA GLU A 13 -8.43 -1.47 19.88
C GLU A 13 -8.22 -0.83 21.25
N ASN A 14 -8.56 -1.56 22.33
CA ASN A 14 -8.51 -1.06 23.70
C ASN A 14 -7.22 -1.46 24.44
N GLY A 15 -6.26 -2.09 23.78
CA GLY A 15 -5.01 -2.51 24.38
C GLY A 15 -4.71 -4.00 24.20
N ILE A 16 -3.77 -4.51 25.02
CA ILE A 16 -3.37 -5.92 25.01
C ILE A 16 -4.22 -6.68 26.04
N VAL A 17 -4.85 -7.75 25.58
CA VAL A 17 -5.68 -8.63 26.39
C VAL A 17 -4.97 -9.97 26.60
N ASP A 18 -4.91 -10.45 27.86
CA ASP A 18 -4.59 -11.82 28.20
C ASP A 18 -5.88 -12.63 28.18
N GLY A 19 -6.09 -13.48 27.18
CA GLY A 19 -7.37 -14.11 26.97
C GLY A 19 -7.43 -15.04 25.77
N VAL A 20 -8.64 -15.24 25.28
CA VAL A 20 -8.92 -16.06 24.09
C VAL A 20 -9.65 -15.26 23.03
N ILE A 21 -9.47 -15.69 21.78
CA ILE A 21 -10.30 -15.30 20.63
C ILE A 21 -11.14 -16.51 20.26
N GLU A 22 -12.45 -16.37 20.29
CA GLU A 22 -13.37 -17.38 19.78
C GLU A 22 -13.81 -17.04 18.38
N ILE A 23 -13.60 -17.98 17.47
CA ILE A 23 -13.96 -17.87 16.07
C ILE A 23 -15.06 -18.90 15.78
N ASN A 24 -16.17 -18.43 15.22
CA ASN A 24 -17.22 -19.31 14.75
C ASN A 24 -17.61 -18.93 13.31
N GLU A 25 -17.64 -19.93 12.44
CA GLU A 25 -17.95 -19.72 11.00
C GLU A 25 -17.11 -18.62 10.35
N GLY A 26 -15.80 -18.58 10.67
CA GLY A 26 -14.85 -17.61 10.13
C GLY A 26 -14.94 -16.20 10.72
N LYS A 27 -15.78 -15.98 11.74
CA LYS A 27 -15.96 -14.68 12.40
C LYS A 27 -15.50 -14.73 13.84
N ILE A 28 -14.83 -13.68 14.30
CA ILE A 28 -14.53 -13.46 15.72
C ILE A 28 -15.84 -13.14 16.42
N VAL A 29 -16.25 -14.02 17.35
CA VAL A 29 -17.50 -13.84 18.12
C VAL A 29 -17.25 -13.35 19.54
N ARG A 30 -16.04 -13.57 20.08
CA ARG A 30 -15.66 -13.10 21.42
C ARG A 30 -14.15 -12.92 21.56
N ILE A 31 -13.74 -11.91 22.29
CA ILE A 31 -12.38 -11.77 22.84
C ILE A 31 -12.57 -11.54 24.36
N GLY A 32 -11.93 -12.36 25.18
CA GLY A 32 -12.11 -12.25 26.63
C GLY A 32 -11.40 -13.39 27.41
N PRO A 33 -11.73 -13.57 28.70
CA PRO A 33 -11.20 -14.65 29.51
C PRO A 33 -11.47 -16.04 28.90
N ALA A 34 -10.60 -17.01 29.16
CA ALA A 34 -10.81 -18.38 28.72
C ALA A 34 -11.96 -19.03 29.49
N GLU A 35 -12.93 -19.54 28.75
CA GLU A 35 -14.09 -20.27 29.29
C GLU A 35 -14.22 -21.58 28.51
N GLY A 36 -13.61 -22.64 28.99
CA GLY A 36 -13.64 -23.96 28.32
C GLY A 36 -12.35 -24.36 27.61
N PRO A 37 -12.40 -25.35 26.72
CA PRO A 37 -11.23 -25.90 26.06
C PRO A 37 -10.61 -24.91 25.07
N ILE A 38 -9.28 -24.98 24.94
CA ILE A 38 -8.47 -24.16 24.03
C ILE A 38 -7.97 -25.09 22.89
N ASP A 39 -8.17 -24.67 21.65
CA ASP A 39 -7.71 -25.44 20.49
C ASP A 39 -6.24 -25.16 20.15
N LEU A 40 -5.83 -23.88 20.23
CA LEU A 40 -4.45 -23.46 19.98
C LEU A 40 -4.00 -22.45 21.03
N ASP A 41 -2.90 -22.72 21.72
CA ASP A 41 -2.27 -21.82 22.69
C ASP A 41 -0.97 -21.23 22.11
N PHE A 42 -0.96 -19.93 21.94
CA PHE A 42 0.19 -19.14 21.48
C PHE A 42 1.04 -18.60 22.63
N GLU A 43 0.71 -18.93 23.87
CA GLU A 43 1.44 -18.52 25.08
C GLU A 43 1.69 -16.99 25.13
N ASP A 44 2.98 -16.57 25.04
CA ASP A 44 3.40 -15.16 25.02
C ASP A 44 3.55 -14.56 23.61
N GLN A 45 3.23 -15.29 22.56
CA GLN A 45 3.22 -14.76 21.20
C GLN A 45 2.06 -13.77 21.04
N ARG A 46 2.31 -12.69 20.33
CA ARG A 46 1.25 -11.72 20.03
C ARG A 46 0.31 -12.26 18.95
N ILE A 47 -0.98 -12.17 19.22
CA ILE A 47 -1.99 -12.25 18.17
C ILE A 47 -2.35 -10.80 17.81
N ILE A 48 -2.18 -10.44 16.55
CA ILE A 48 -2.45 -9.09 16.01
C ILE A 48 -3.58 -9.19 14.98
N PRO A 49 -4.33 -8.11 14.76
CA PRO A 49 -5.21 -8.01 13.60
C PRO A 49 -4.45 -8.28 12.31
N GLY A 50 -5.10 -8.85 11.30
CA GLY A 50 -4.49 -9.08 10.00
C GLY A 50 -4.04 -7.77 9.35
N ILE A 51 -2.92 -7.79 8.63
CA ILE A 51 -2.35 -6.62 7.97
C ILE A 51 -3.01 -6.44 6.61
N ILE A 52 -3.33 -5.19 6.25
CA ILE A 52 -3.82 -4.80 4.93
C ILE A 52 -2.73 -4.00 4.22
N ASP A 53 -2.36 -4.42 3.02
CA ASP A 53 -1.39 -3.74 2.16
C ASP A 53 -2.11 -3.15 0.94
N ILE A 54 -2.22 -1.82 0.88
CA ILE A 54 -2.97 -1.14 -0.18
C ILE A 54 -2.11 -0.73 -1.38
N HIS A 55 -0.79 -0.98 -1.31
CA HIS A 55 0.13 -0.67 -2.41
C HIS A 55 1.18 -1.77 -2.55
N ASN A 56 0.95 -2.69 -3.50
CA ASN A 56 1.78 -3.88 -3.69
C ASN A 56 1.71 -4.35 -5.14
N HIS A 57 2.83 -4.27 -5.87
CA HIS A 57 2.95 -4.65 -7.29
C HIS A 57 3.19 -6.15 -7.51
N GLY A 58 3.49 -6.88 -6.44
CA GLY A 58 3.80 -8.30 -6.51
C GLY A 58 4.62 -8.79 -5.33
N PHE A 59 4.71 -10.12 -5.17
CA PHE A 59 5.46 -10.74 -4.09
C PHE A 59 5.73 -12.22 -4.40
N GLY A 60 6.87 -12.76 -3.95
CA GLY A 60 7.16 -14.20 -3.99
C GLY A 60 7.18 -14.81 -5.39
N GLY A 61 7.55 -14.04 -6.42
CA GLY A 61 7.56 -14.46 -7.83
C GLY A 61 6.29 -14.10 -8.62
N TRP A 62 5.22 -13.60 -7.95
CA TRP A 62 3.96 -13.24 -8.57
C TRP A 62 3.89 -11.73 -8.82
N SER A 63 3.57 -11.32 -10.06
CA SER A 63 3.52 -9.92 -10.50
C SER A 63 2.09 -9.52 -10.85
N MET A 64 1.71 -8.30 -10.43
CA MET A 64 0.45 -7.66 -10.81
C MET A 64 0.67 -6.53 -11.84
N THR A 65 1.89 -6.34 -12.30
CA THR A 65 2.25 -5.35 -13.34
C THR A 65 2.52 -5.94 -14.72
N ASP A 66 2.28 -7.23 -14.86
CA ASP A 66 2.40 -8.00 -16.11
C ASP A 66 1.05 -8.66 -16.42
N PRO A 67 0.85 -9.18 -17.63
CA PRO A 67 -0.34 -9.99 -17.94
C PRO A 67 -0.53 -11.10 -16.91
N ALA A 68 -1.68 -11.12 -16.27
CA ALA A 68 -1.99 -12.02 -15.19
C ALA A 68 -3.26 -12.85 -15.46
N THR A 69 -3.34 -14.01 -14.84
CA THR A 69 -4.51 -14.88 -14.79
C THR A 69 -5.02 -14.98 -13.35
N CYS A 70 -6.22 -15.53 -13.13
CA CYS A 70 -6.69 -15.80 -11.76
C CYS A 70 -5.75 -16.72 -10.97
N ARG A 71 -4.97 -17.59 -11.63
CA ARG A 71 -3.95 -18.41 -10.98
C ARG A 71 -2.82 -17.53 -10.43
N ASP A 72 -2.42 -16.51 -11.16
CA ASP A 72 -1.36 -15.58 -10.72
C ASP A 72 -1.84 -14.76 -9.54
N VAL A 73 -3.08 -14.27 -9.56
CA VAL A 73 -3.70 -13.55 -8.44
C VAL A 73 -3.83 -14.44 -7.19
N GLN A 74 -4.24 -15.70 -7.35
CA GLN A 74 -4.29 -16.66 -6.23
C GLN A 74 -2.91 -16.95 -5.65
N GLY A 75 -1.90 -17.13 -6.52
CA GLY A 75 -0.51 -17.32 -6.11
C GLY A 75 0.03 -16.12 -5.35
N PHE A 76 -0.26 -14.92 -5.83
CA PHE A 76 0.08 -13.66 -5.16
C PHE A 76 -0.60 -13.56 -3.78
N ALA A 77 -1.93 -13.78 -3.71
CA ALA A 77 -2.69 -13.73 -2.46
C ALA A 77 -2.12 -14.69 -1.40
N LYS A 78 -1.74 -15.90 -1.84
CA LYS A 78 -1.10 -16.89 -0.95
C LYS A 78 0.30 -16.47 -0.50
N ALA A 79 1.08 -15.89 -1.42
CA ALA A 79 2.44 -15.44 -1.12
C ALA A 79 2.44 -14.30 -0.09
N VAL A 80 1.60 -13.27 -0.24
CA VAL A 80 1.53 -12.16 0.72
C VAL A 80 0.95 -12.61 2.08
N ALA A 81 0.03 -13.59 2.09
CA ALA A 81 -0.49 -14.16 3.32
C ALA A 81 0.60 -14.85 4.16
N SER A 82 1.61 -15.47 3.52
CA SER A 82 2.72 -16.13 4.19
C SER A 82 3.60 -15.20 5.03
N VAL A 83 3.50 -13.89 4.78
CA VAL A 83 4.23 -12.83 5.51
C VAL A 83 3.30 -11.94 6.35
N GLY A 84 2.07 -12.41 6.64
CA GLY A 84 1.14 -11.78 7.57
C GLY A 84 0.18 -10.77 6.95
N VAL A 85 0.17 -10.58 5.64
CA VAL A 85 -0.79 -9.74 4.93
C VAL A 85 -2.06 -10.55 4.69
N THR A 86 -3.16 -10.17 5.32
CA THR A 86 -4.45 -10.88 5.24
C THR A 86 -5.43 -10.23 4.26
N GLY A 87 -5.15 -9.01 3.85
CA GLY A 87 -5.88 -8.29 2.83
C GLY A 87 -4.95 -7.44 1.98
N VAL A 88 -5.20 -7.34 0.68
CA VAL A 88 -4.36 -6.59 -0.23
C VAL A 88 -5.19 -5.89 -1.30
N LEU A 89 -4.78 -4.67 -1.64
CA LEU A 89 -5.23 -3.97 -2.84
C LEU A 89 -4.08 -4.01 -3.86
N PRO A 90 -4.07 -4.97 -4.80
CA PRO A 90 -3.00 -5.13 -5.76
C PRO A 90 -2.81 -3.87 -6.60
N THR A 91 -1.59 -3.35 -6.66
CA THR A 91 -1.21 -2.24 -7.52
C THR A 91 -0.78 -2.80 -8.86
N ALA A 92 -1.58 -2.52 -9.88
CA ALA A 92 -1.52 -3.24 -11.12
C ALA A 92 -1.39 -2.33 -12.34
N LYS A 93 -0.91 -2.92 -13.43
CA LYS A 93 -1.08 -2.38 -14.77
C LYS A 93 -2.33 -2.98 -15.40
N GLU A 94 -2.82 -2.32 -16.44
CA GLU A 94 -4.08 -2.67 -17.09
C GLU A 94 -4.16 -4.13 -17.58
N GLU A 95 -3.02 -4.76 -17.87
CA GLU A 95 -2.95 -6.15 -18.32
C GLU A 95 -3.39 -7.17 -17.27
N ALA A 96 -3.38 -6.78 -15.98
CA ALA A 96 -3.80 -7.62 -14.88
C ALA A 96 -5.19 -7.26 -14.31
N PHE A 97 -5.80 -6.14 -14.70
CA PHE A 97 -7.03 -5.63 -14.11
C PHE A 97 -8.18 -6.63 -14.13
N GLU A 98 -8.42 -7.28 -15.27
CA GLU A 98 -9.51 -8.24 -15.38
C GLU A 98 -9.33 -9.45 -14.47
N ALA A 99 -8.10 -9.99 -14.40
CA ALA A 99 -7.81 -11.14 -13.55
C ALA A 99 -7.96 -10.81 -12.07
N ILE A 100 -7.55 -9.59 -11.65
CA ILE A 100 -7.74 -9.12 -10.28
C ILE A 100 -9.22 -8.91 -10.00
N ALA A 101 -9.96 -8.27 -10.91
CA ALA A 101 -11.38 -8.03 -10.77
C ALA A 101 -12.17 -9.33 -10.62
N ASP A 102 -11.84 -10.36 -11.39
CA ASP A 102 -12.47 -11.68 -11.31
C ASP A 102 -12.17 -12.43 -10.00
N CYS A 103 -11.10 -12.04 -9.30
CA CYS A 103 -10.70 -12.58 -7.99
C CYS A 103 -11.10 -11.70 -6.80
N THR A 104 -11.75 -10.55 -7.05
CA THR A 104 -12.22 -9.64 -6.00
C THR A 104 -13.50 -10.19 -5.36
N ASP A 105 -13.63 -10.03 -4.04
CA ASP A 105 -14.80 -10.44 -3.25
C ASP A 105 -15.09 -11.95 -3.25
N ILE A 106 -14.13 -12.77 -3.66
CA ILE A 106 -14.23 -14.22 -3.55
C ILE A 106 -13.20 -14.77 -2.56
N PRO A 107 -13.54 -15.82 -1.78
CA PRO A 107 -12.59 -16.47 -0.90
C PRO A 107 -11.44 -17.11 -1.69
N LEU A 108 -10.21 -16.75 -1.36
CA LEU A 108 -8.98 -17.35 -1.88
C LEU A 108 -8.26 -18.11 -0.76
N ASP A 109 -7.39 -19.05 -1.13
CA ASP A 109 -6.41 -19.64 -0.19
C ASP A 109 -5.24 -18.64 0.01
N GLY A 110 -5.50 -17.54 0.74
CA GLY A 110 -4.55 -16.45 0.91
C GLY A 110 -5.19 -15.15 1.42
N ALA A 111 -4.56 -14.02 1.10
CA ALA A 111 -5.07 -12.71 1.43
C ALA A 111 -6.35 -12.38 0.64
N TRP A 112 -7.23 -11.61 1.26
CA TRP A 112 -8.42 -11.09 0.59
C TRP A 112 -8.03 -10.01 -0.43
N ILE A 113 -8.59 -10.08 -1.64
CA ILE A 113 -8.39 -9.08 -2.69
C ILE A 113 -9.53 -8.05 -2.62
N TYR A 114 -9.17 -6.78 -2.37
CA TYR A 114 -10.15 -5.70 -2.23
C TYR A 114 -10.56 -5.04 -3.55
N GLY A 115 -9.85 -5.31 -4.63
CA GLY A 115 -10.08 -4.72 -5.93
C GLY A 115 -8.78 -4.34 -6.63
N VAL A 116 -8.85 -3.35 -7.51
CA VAL A 116 -7.73 -2.89 -8.33
C VAL A 116 -7.27 -1.51 -7.87
N HIS A 117 -5.97 -1.36 -7.64
CA HIS A 117 -5.29 -0.08 -7.57
C HIS A 117 -4.52 0.16 -8.88
N SER A 118 -4.85 1.21 -9.62
CA SER A 118 -4.10 1.66 -10.79
C SER A 118 -3.09 2.73 -10.37
N GLU A 119 -1.81 2.39 -10.31
CA GLU A 119 -0.78 3.40 -10.10
C GLU A 119 -0.40 4.05 -11.44
N GLY A 120 -1.05 5.17 -11.74
CA GLY A 120 -0.99 5.82 -13.04
C GLY A 120 -2.12 5.37 -13.97
N PRO A 121 -1.99 5.62 -15.29
CA PRO A 121 -0.76 5.93 -16.06
C PRO A 121 -0.36 7.42 -16.09
N PHE A 122 -1.15 8.32 -15.53
CA PHE A 122 -1.02 9.77 -15.70
C PHE A 122 0.01 10.38 -14.72
N TRP A 123 1.29 10.14 -14.99
CA TRP A 123 2.41 10.60 -14.16
C TRP A 123 3.11 11.81 -14.78
N ALA A 124 3.61 12.71 -13.94
CA ALA A 124 4.48 13.81 -14.37
C ALA A 124 5.97 13.44 -14.32
N ARG A 125 6.31 12.40 -13.52
CA ARG A 125 7.67 11.87 -13.38
C ARG A 125 7.62 10.41 -12.95
N GLY A 126 8.68 9.67 -13.23
CA GLY A 126 8.93 8.38 -12.60
C GLY A 126 9.54 8.53 -11.20
N GLY A 127 10.23 7.49 -10.73
CA GLY A 127 10.99 7.53 -9.48
C GLY A 127 12.12 8.59 -9.49
N GLU A 128 12.84 8.74 -8.36
CA GLU A 128 13.79 9.87 -8.14
C GLU A 128 14.85 10.02 -9.23
N ASN A 129 15.32 8.93 -9.80
CA ASN A 129 16.41 8.91 -10.79
C ASN A 129 15.94 8.62 -12.22
N THR A 130 14.64 8.69 -12.49
CA THR A 130 14.10 8.46 -13.84
C THR A 130 14.29 9.70 -14.72
N VAL A 131 14.93 9.54 -15.85
CA VAL A 131 15.21 10.62 -16.80
C VAL A 131 14.68 10.23 -18.18
N GLY A 132 13.95 11.16 -18.82
CA GLY A 132 13.55 11.02 -20.24
C GLY A 132 12.41 10.03 -20.49
N GLU A 133 11.60 9.69 -19.51
CA GLU A 133 10.37 8.94 -19.70
C GLU A 133 9.20 9.89 -19.98
N ASP A 134 8.47 9.62 -21.05
CA ASP A 134 7.22 10.30 -21.38
C ASP A 134 6.06 9.46 -20.88
N TYR A 135 5.19 10.07 -20.10
CA TYR A 135 3.95 9.46 -19.61
C TYR A 135 2.74 10.10 -20.32
N PRO A 136 1.66 9.34 -20.53
CA PRO A 136 0.47 9.89 -21.15
C PRO A 136 -0.12 11.02 -20.31
N LEU A 137 -0.62 12.05 -20.99
CA LEU A 137 -1.37 13.11 -20.32
C LEU A 137 -2.74 12.58 -19.86
N PRO A 138 -3.32 13.12 -18.77
CA PRO A 138 -4.65 12.79 -18.33
C PRO A 138 -5.67 12.95 -19.46
N ASP A 139 -6.47 11.90 -19.65
CA ASP A 139 -7.53 11.83 -20.64
C ASP A 139 -8.74 11.08 -20.06
N VAL A 140 -9.91 11.67 -20.15
CA VAL A 140 -11.15 11.16 -19.54
C VAL A 140 -11.62 9.87 -20.21
N GLU A 141 -11.47 9.76 -21.54
CA GLU A 141 -11.88 8.55 -22.29
C GLU A 141 -10.96 7.37 -21.92
N GLU A 142 -9.66 7.63 -21.81
CA GLU A 142 -8.69 6.62 -21.39
C GLU A 142 -8.92 6.21 -19.92
N ALA A 143 -9.18 7.14 -19.02
CA ALA A 143 -9.52 6.83 -17.64
C ALA A 143 -10.79 5.97 -17.55
N GLN A 144 -11.84 6.30 -18.31
CA GLN A 144 -13.06 5.51 -18.36
C GLN A 144 -12.79 4.11 -18.89
N ARG A 145 -11.99 3.96 -19.95
CA ARG A 145 -11.60 2.66 -20.51
C ARG A 145 -10.91 1.78 -19.45
N LEU A 146 -10.03 2.37 -18.63
CA LEU A 146 -9.34 1.65 -17.55
C LEU A 146 -10.31 1.23 -16.43
N ILE A 147 -11.26 2.11 -16.07
CA ILE A 147 -12.32 1.82 -15.10
C ILE A 147 -13.18 0.63 -15.60
N ASP A 148 -13.60 0.68 -16.86
CA ASP A 148 -14.41 -0.38 -17.47
C ASP A 148 -13.66 -1.73 -17.49
N LYS A 149 -12.36 -1.70 -17.80
CA LYS A 149 -11.50 -2.89 -17.81
C LYS A 149 -11.37 -3.53 -16.42
N ALA A 150 -11.43 -2.74 -15.36
CA ALA A 150 -11.47 -3.25 -14.00
C ALA A 150 -12.86 -3.77 -13.56
N LYS A 151 -13.85 -3.83 -14.47
CA LYS A 151 -15.18 -4.44 -14.25
C LYS A 151 -15.91 -3.88 -13.01
N GLY A 152 -15.74 -2.58 -12.71
CA GLY A 152 -16.30 -1.95 -11.51
C GLY A 152 -15.60 -2.33 -10.20
N LYS A 153 -14.39 -2.90 -10.28
CA LYS A 153 -13.57 -3.27 -9.13
C LYS A 153 -12.35 -2.35 -8.94
N MET A 154 -12.26 -1.26 -9.67
CA MET A 154 -11.24 -0.25 -9.40
C MET A 154 -11.59 0.50 -8.11
N VAL A 155 -10.70 0.45 -7.14
CA VAL A 155 -10.86 1.09 -5.81
C VAL A 155 -10.08 2.39 -5.75
N MET A 156 -8.92 2.44 -6.41
CA MET A 156 -8.02 3.58 -6.35
C MET A 156 -7.30 3.77 -7.69
N MET A 157 -7.10 5.03 -8.08
CA MET A 157 -6.22 5.41 -9.20
C MET A 157 -5.29 6.53 -8.76
N ALA A 158 -4.01 6.40 -9.10
CA ALA A 158 -3.01 7.42 -8.84
C ALA A 158 -2.79 8.33 -10.06
N ILE A 159 -2.65 9.64 -9.81
CA ILE A 159 -2.51 10.68 -10.84
C ILE A 159 -1.62 11.82 -10.32
N ALA A 160 -0.86 12.46 -11.21
CA ALA A 160 -0.18 13.72 -10.94
C ALA A 160 -1.17 14.89 -11.15
N PRO A 161 -1.59 15.59 -10.09
CA PRO A 161 -2.73 16.52 -10.15
C PRO A 161 -2.43 17.83 -10.91
N GLU A 162 -1.14 18.17 -11.10
CA GLU A 162 -0.73 19.37 -11.84
C GLU A 162 -0.77 19.22 -13.35
N LEU A 163 -1.00 18.01 -13.85
CA LEU A 163 -1.03 17.75 -15.29
C LEU A 163 -2.26 18.39 -15.96
N PRO A 164 -2.14 18.85 -17.23
CA PRO A 164 -3.29 19.31 -18.00
C PRO A 164 -4.42 18.28 -17.99
N LYS A 165 -5.67 18.71 -17.81
CA LYS A 165 -6.88 17.85 -17.73
C LYS A 165 -6.94 16.88 -16.54
N ALA A 166 -5.99 16.91 -15.60
CA ALA A 166 -6.03 16.03 -14.44
C ALA A 166 -7.32 16.20 -13.63
N TYR A 167 -7.81 17.42 -13.48
CA TYR A 167 -9.04 17.69 -12.71
C TYR A 167 -10.29 17.05 -13.31
N ASP A 168 -10.36 16.91 -14.63
CA ASP A 168 -11.50 16.26 -15.28
C ASP A 168 -11.48 14.74 -15.00
N VAL A 169 -10.30 14.14 -15.04
CA VAL A 169 -10.11 12.72 -14.65
C VAL A 169 -10.40 12.53 -13.16
N ILE A 170 -9.93 13.41 -12.28
CA ILE A 170 -10.20 13.33 -10.84
C ILE A 170 -11.71 13.38 -10.55
N ARG A 171 -12.46 14.27 -11.21
CA ARG A 171 -13.92 14.33 -11.09
C ARG A 171 -14.58 13.02 -11.55
N LEU A 172 -14.16 12.48 -12.70
CA LEU A 172 -14.64 11.19 -13.19
C LEU A 172 -14.41 10.06 -12.17
N LEU A 173 -13.23 10.01 -11.56
CA LEU A 173 -12.90 9.00 -10.56
C LEU A 173 -13.82 9.12 -9.34
N HIS A 174 -14.01 10.32 -8.80
CA HIS A 174 -14.92 10.56 -7.67
C HIS A 174 -16.39 10.23 -8.01
N GLU A 175 -16.85 10.56 -9.22
CA GLU A 175 -18.21 10.21 -9.71
C GLU A 175 -18.43 8.70 -9.75
N ASN A 176 -17.37 7.92 -9.96
CA ASN A 176 -17.40 6.46 -9.93
C ASN A 176 -17.08 5.86 -8.54
N GLY A 177 -16.93 6.69 -7.49
CA GLY A 177 -16.61 6.25 -6.14
C GLY A 177 -15.18 5.72 -5.97
N ILE A 178 -14.28 6.04 -6.91
CA ILE A 178 -12.89 5.62 -6.92
C ILE A 178 -12.05 6.63 -6.17
N LYS A 179 -11.20 6.17 -5.26
CA LYS A 179 -10.27 7.00 -4.50
C LYS A 179 -9.17 7.56 -5.40
N VAL A 180 -8.87 8.84 -5.22
CA VAL A 180 -7.83 9.53 -5.99
C VAL A 180 -6.57 9.63 -5.16
N ALA A 181 -5.52 8.93 -5.61
CA ALA A 181 -4.19 9.04 -5.03
C ALA A 181 -3.34 10.04 -5.80
N SER A 182 -2.64 10.93 -5.10
CA SER A 182 -1.65 11.81 -5.75
C SER A 182 -0.29 11.13 -5.77
N ALA A 183 0.28 10.92 -6.96
CA ALA A 183 1.51 10.19 -7.17
C ALA A 183 2.38 10.79 -8.27
N HIS A 184 3.68 10.49 -8.24
CA HIS A 184 4.63 10.76 -9.32
C HIS A 184 4.53 12.17 -9.90
N THR A 185 4.53 13.16 -9.00
CA THR A 185 4.20 14.56 -9.28
C THR A 185 5.44 15.46 -9.35
N LYS A 186 5.43 16.43 -10.23
CA LYS A 186 6.35 17.58 -10.26
C LYS A 186 5.74 18.83 -9.64
N ALA A 187 4.56 18.72 -9.02
CA ALA A 187 3.83 19.83 -8.44
C ALA A 187 4.64 20.65 -7.43
N TYR A 188 4.39 21.93 -7.40
CA TYR A 188 4.76 22.81 -6.30
C TYR A 188 3.63 22.88 -5.26
N SER A 189 3.88 23.57 -4.15
CA SER A 189 2.89 23.70 -3.07
C SER A 189 1.58 24.32 -3.52
N GLU A 190 1.63 25.33 -4.38
CA GLU A 190 0.48 26.01 -4.94
C GLU A 190 -0.39 25.13 -5.85
N ASP A 191 0.24 24.21 -6.59
CA ASP A 191 -0.49 23.25 -7.44
C ASP A 191 -1.31 22.28 -6.60
N ILE A 192 -0.69 21.74 -5.53
CA ILE A 192 -1.37 20.83 -4.61
C ILE A 192 -2.48 21.54 -3.85
N HIS A 193 -2.20 22.73 -3.31
CA HIS A 193 -3.21 23.51 -2.61
C HIS A 193 -4.44 23.78 -3.51
N LYS A 194 -4.19 24.15 -4.77
CA LYS A 194 -5.25 24.38 -5.76
C LYS A 194 -6.04 23.09 -6.05
N ALA A 195 -5.36 21.95 -6.26
CA ALA A 195 -6.02 20.67 -6.48
C ALA A 195 -6.93 20.28 -5.31
N MET A 196 -6.45 20.46 -4.06
CA MET A 196 -7.26 20.21 -2.87
C MET A 196 -8.51 21.07 -2.80
N GLN A 197 -8.43 22.35 -3.21
CA GLN A 197 -9.58 23.26 -3.20
C GLN A 197 -10.58 22.99 -4.32
N GLU A 198 -10.13 22.65 -5.54
CA GLU A 198 -10.98 22.56 -6.72
C GLU A 198 -11.60 21.18 -6.95
N VAL A 199 -10.87 20.13 -6.61
CA VAL A 199 -11.31 18.75 -6.91
C VAL A 199 -11.16 17.81 -5.71
N GLY A 200 -10.28 18.11 -4.76
CA GLY A 200 -9.94 17.21 -3.67
C GLY A 200 -9.04 16.04 -4.10
N LEU A 201 -8.30 15.51 -3.14
CA LEU A 201 -7.50 14.29 -3.27
C LEU A 201 -7.78 13.47 -2.01
N ASP A 202 -7.72 12.13 -2.09
CA ASP A 202 -8.03 11.27 -0.95
C ASP A 202 -6.77 10.82 -0.22
N ILE A 203 -5.71 10.46 -0.98
CA ILE A 203 -4.51 9.84 -0.44
C ILE A 203 -3.26 10.32 -1.19
N VAL A 204 -2.12 10.29 -0.52
CA VAL A 204 -0.81 10.54 -1.12
C VAL A 204 -0.07 9.21 -1.23
N THR A 205 0.26 8.82 -2.43
CA THR A 205 1.00 7.60 -2.74
C THR A 205 2.44 7.72 -2.25
N HIS A 206 2.95 6.67 -1.58
CA HIS A 206 4.33 6.51 -1.09
C HIS A 206 5.00 7.84 -0.71
N LEU A 207 4.40 8.55 0.25
CA LEU A 207 4.83 9.89 0.72
C LEU A 207 6.36 10.00 0.83
N CYS A 208 6.93 11.08 0.36
CA CYS A 208 8.34 11.39 0.16
C CYS A 208 8.95 10.89 -1.16
N ASN A 209 8.38 9.89 -1.81
CA ASN A 209 8.93 9.31 -3.02
C ASN A 209 8.23 9.84 -4.27
N GLY A 210 8.97 10.03 -5.37
CA GLY A 210 8.40 10.49 -6.63
C GLY A 210 7.74 11.89 -6.58
N MET A 211 8.17 12.78 -5.68
CA MET A 211 7.59 14.12 -5.51
C MET A 211 8.66 15.17 -5.16
N ARG A 212 8.29 16.46 -5.21
CA ARG A 212 9.18 17.54 -4.76
C ARG A 212 9.26 17.55 -3.24
N GLY A 213 10.49 17.51 -2.73
CA GLY A 213 10.78 17.62 -1.30
C GLY A 213 10.64 19.05 -0.74
N ILE A 214 10.86 19.18 0.57
CA ILE A 214 10.74 20.45 1.30
C ILE A 214 11.98 21.32 1.06
N HIS A 215 11.75 22.57 0.62
CA HIS A 215 12.75 23.60 0.54
C HIS A 215 12.22 24.90 1.19
N HIS A 216 13.09 25.68 1.87
CA HIS A 216 12.69 26.84 2.67
C HIS A 216 12.00 27.97 1.90
N ARG A 217 12.10 28.03 0.56
CA ARG A 217 11.42 29.00 -0.30
C ARG A 217 10.19 28.44 -1.03
N ASN A 218 10.04 27.12 -1.09
CA ASN A 218 8.84 26.42 -1.55
C ASN A 218 8.86 25.04 -0.94
N VAL A 219 7.85 24.70 -0.17
CA VAL A 219 7.79 23.44 0.55
C VAL A 219 7.56 22.22 -0.35
N GLY A 220 7.36 22.46 -1.66
CA GLY A 220 7.10 21.40 -2.62
C GLY A 220 5.79 20.68 -2.36
N ALA A 221 5.55 19.62 -3.12
CA ALA A 221 4.40 18.77 -2.91
C ALA A 221 4.41 18.12 -1.52
N LEU A 222 5.56 17.59 -1.08
CA LEU A 222 5.70 16.94 0.22
C LEU A 222 5.28 17.83 1.38
N GLY A 223 5.78 19.06 1.41
CA GLY A 223 5.45 20.00 2.50
C GLY A 223 3.98 20.39 2.47
N GLN A 224 3.41 20.63 1.28
CA GLN A 224 2.00 20.98 1.17
C GLN A 224 1.09 19.82 1.59
N TYR A 225 1.36 18.58 1.18
CA TYR A 225 0.58 17.42 1.65
C TYR A 225 0.58 17.32 3.17
N LEU A 226 1.73 17.53 3.82
CA LEU A 226 1.84 17.49 5.28
C LEU A 226 1.13 18.67 6.00
N LEU A 227 0.70 19.69 5.27
CA LEU A 227 -0.11 20.80 5.77
C LEU A 227 -1.62 20.59 5.55
N GLU A 228 -2.01 19.60 4.74
CA GLU A 228 -3.43 19.35 4.43
C GLU A 228 -4.09 18.43 5.48
N ASP A 229 -5.25 18.86 5.97
CA ASP A 229 -5.95 18.14 7.06
C ASP A 229 -6.81 16.95 6.57
N ASN A 230 -7.14 16.87 5.28
CA ASN A 230 -8.09 15.90 4.75
C ASN A 230 -7.46 14.77 3.92
N LEU A 231 -6.15 14.56 4.05
CA LEU A 231 -5.42 13.53 3.32
C LEU A 231 -5.07 12.32 4.18
N ARG A 232 -4.99 11.17 3.53
CA ARG A 232 -4.29 9.97 4.00
C ARG A 232 -2.92 9.89 3.34
N TYR A 233 -1.99 9.15 3.93
CA TYR A 233 -0.61 9.09 3.47
C TYR A 233 -0.14 7.65 3.44
N GLU A 234 0.22 7.13 2.28
CA GLU A 234 0.98 5.90 2.20
C GLU A 234 2.42 6.15 2.64
N LEU A 235 2.99 5.27 3.44
CA LEU A 235 4.34 5.42 3.94
C LEU A 235 5.11 4.09 3.92
N ILE A 236 6.25 4.08 3.23
CA ILE A 236 7.19 2.96 3.22
C ILE A 236 8.20 3.19 4.35
N THR A 237 8.21 2.32 5.34
CA THR A 237 9.07 2.47 6.52
C THR A 237 10.20 1.44 6.59
N ASP A 238 10.67 0.97 5.44
CA ASP A 238 11.79 0.02 5.32
C ASP A 238 13.17 0.64 5.61
N LEU A 239 13.23 1.96 5.84
CA LEU A 239 14.42 2.79 6.09
C LEU A 239 15.38 2.92 4.88
N ASN A 240 14.95 2.44 3.73
CA ASN A 240 15.68 2.57 2.46
C ASN A 240 15.03 3.62 1.55
N HIS A 241 13.69 3.60 1.44
CA HIS A 241 12.92 4.59 0.68
C HIS A 241 12.80 5.91 1.42
N VAL A 242 12.61 5.86 2.74
CA VAL A 242 12.49 7.03 3.60
C VAL A 242 13.38 6.85 4.83
N CYS A 243 14.29 7.81 5.07
CA CYS A 243 15.17 7.75 6.22
C CYS A 243 14.40 7.94 7.54
N LYS A 244 14.97 7.45 8.63
CA LYS A 244 14.38 7.50 9.97
C LYS A 244 13.92 8.91 10.35
N GLU A 245 14.75 9.92 10.10
CA GLU A 245 14.49 11.30 10.48
C GLU A 245 13.29 11.89 9.72
N MET A 246 13.16 11.56 8.43
CA MET A 246 12.02 11.99 7.62
C MET A 246 10.73 11.32 8.08
N ILE A 247 10.75 10.03 8.38
CA ILE A 247 9.60 9.33 8.98
C ILE A 247 9.18 10.04 10.28
N GLN A 248 10.15 10.39 11.15
CA GLN A 248 9.86 11.10 12.39
C GLN A 248 9.26 12.49 12.15
N ILE A 249 9.70 13.20 11.11
CA ILE A 249 9.10 14.49 10.71
C ILE A 249 7.65 14.28 10.28
N CYS A 250 7.38 13.33 9.40
CA CYS A 250 6.02 13.02 8.94
C CYS A 250 5.08 12.72 10.13
N LEU A 251 5.51 11.85 11.05
CA LEU A 251 4.73 11.46 12.23
C LEU A 251 4.57 12.59 13.29
N LYS A 252 5.39 13.65 13.24
CA LYS A 252 5.21 14.85 14.05
C LYS A 252 4.27 15.85 13.40
N MET A 253 4.25 15.91 12.08
CA MET A 253 3.42 16.84 11.32
C MET A 253 1.95 16.40 11.26
N GLN A 254 1.71 15.09 11.15
CA GLN A 254 0.36 14.55 11.00
C GLN A 254 0.09 13.43 12.01
N PRO A 255 -1.17 13.27 12.47
CA PRO A 255 -1.57 12.18 13.34
C PRO A 255 -1.27 10.82 12.71
N VAL A 256 -0.79 9.89 13.53
CA VAL A 256 -0.38 8.56 13.08
C VAL A 256 -1.52 7.81 12.38
N GLU A 257 -2.75 8.07 12.74
CA GLU A 257 -3.98 7.46 12.21
C GLU A 257 -4.27 7.85 10.74
N LYS A 258 -3.58 8.86 10.22
CA LYS A 258 -3.68 9.27 8.81
C LYS A 258 -2.73 8.49 7.88
N PHE A 259 -1.78 7.76 8.45
CA PHE A 259 -0.82 7.01 7.64
C PHE A 259 -1.32 5.59 7.36
N CYS A 260 -1.07 5.11 6.15
CA CYS A 260 -1.22 3.73 5.73
C CYS A 260 0.17 3.16 5.51
N LEU A 261 0.56 2.15 6.26
CA LEU A 261 1.82 1.46 5.99
C LEU A 261 1.66 0.57 4.77
N ILE A 262 2.52 0.77 3.80
CA ILE A 262 2.53 0.01 2.56
C ILE A 262 3.87 -0.69 2.37
N SER A 263 3.89 -1.71 1.53
CA SER A 263 5.16 -2.33 1.13
C SER A 263 5.77 -1.65 -0.08
N ASP A 264 4.97 -1.27 -1.05
CA ASP A 264 5.42 -0.93 -2.41
C ASP A 264 6.36 -2.02 -2.96
N SER A 265 6.00 -3.28 -2.66
CA SER A 265 6.82 -4.42 -3.03
C SER A 265 6.64 -4.78 -4.50
N ASN A 266 7.67 -5.41 -5.06
CA ASN A 266 7.71 -5.89 -6.42
C ASN A 266 7.68 -7.43 -6.44
N TYR A 267 7.43 -8.05 -7.60
CA TYR A 267 7.28 -9.50 -7.73
C TYR A 267 8.46 -10.33 -7.19
N ILE A 268 9.68 -9.78 -7.15
CA ILE A 268 10.85 -10.48 -6.56
C ILE A 268 11.02 -10.23 -5.06
N ALA A 269 10.15 -9.42 -4.45
CA ALA A 269 10.17 -9.24 -3.00
C ALA A 269 9.97 -10.58 -2.27
N GLY A 270 10.69 -10.76 -1.18
CA GLY A 270 10.67 -12.03 -0.43
C GLY A 270 11.46 -13.17 -1.06
N LEU A 271 11.98 -13.02 -2.27
CA LEU A 271 12.89 -13.98 -2.89
C LEU A 271 14.34 -13.78 -2.38
N PRO A 272 15.23 -14.77 -2.53
CA PRO A 272 16.65 -14.61 -2.19
C PRO A 272 17.31 -13.45 -2.92
N THR A 273 18.40 -12.92 -2.36
CA THR A 273 19.24 -11.93 -3.04
C THR A 273 19.76 -12.49 -4.37
N GLY A 274 19.73 -11.68 -5.42
CA GLY A 274 20.17 -12.14 -6.74
C GLY A 274 19.58 -11.36 -7.90
N HIS A 275 19.86 -11.84 -9.10
CA HIS A 275 19.39 -11.28 -10.36
C HIS A 275 18.18 -12.07 -10.85
N TYR A 276 17.13 -11.37 -11.26
CA TYR A 276 15.87 -11.93 -11.71
C TYR A 276 15.48 -11.35 -13.06
N MET A 277 15.27 -12.23 -14.03
CA MET A 277 14.85 -11.84 -15.37
C MET A 277 13.36 -12.12 -15.57
N ARG A 278 12.59 -11.14 -16.01
CA ARG A 278 11.20 -11.31 -16.43
C ARG A 278 10.88 -10.39 -17.61
N TYR A 279 10.32 -10.96 -18.70
CA TYR A 279 9.96 -10.22 -19.92
C TYR A 279 11.07 -9.27 -20.40
N ASN A 280 12.32 -9.76 -20.50
CA ASN A 280 13.51 -9.00 -20.90
C ASN A 280 13.87 -7.81 -19.99
N LYS A 281 13.27 -7.72 -18.79
CA LYS A 281 13.66 -6.77 -17.75
C LYS A 281 14.42 -7.53 -16.67
N GLU A 282 15.63 -7.09 -16.39
CA GLU A 282 16.42 -7.61 -15.29
C GLU A 282 16.28 -6.71 -14.07
N MET A 283 16.04 -7.32 -12.93
CA MET A 283 15.96 -6.66 -11.62
C MET A 283 16.86 -7.37 -10.63
N ILE A 284 17.33 -6.64 -9.66
CA ILE A 284 18.27 -7.12 -8.64
C ILE A 284 17.60 -6.99 -7.28
N ALA A 285 17.46 -8.11 -6.57
CA ALA A 285 17.14 -8.07 -5.14
C ALA A 285 18.46 -7.95 -4.36
N ASP A 286 18.70 -6.83 -3.72
CA ASP A 286 19.94 -6.56 -3.01
C ASP A 286 19.90 -7.04 -1.54
N GLU A 287 21.06 -7.06 -0.89
CA GLU A 287 21.20 -7.50 0.52
C GLU A 287 20.49 -6.57 1.51
N LYS A 288 20.26 -5.30 1.14
CA LYS A 288 19.56 -4.32 1.99
C LYS A 288 18.03 -4.47 1.91
N GLY A 289 17.54 -5.23 0.92
CA GLY A 289 16.12 -5.43 0.69
C GLY A 289 15.52 -4.37 -0.23
N LEU A 290 16.33 -3.78 -1.11
CA LEU A 290 15.88 -2.97 -2.23
C LEU A 290 15.74 -3.84 -3.47
N ILE A 291 14.83 -3.44 -4.33
CA ILE A 291 14.75 -3.95 -5.69
C ILE A 291 15.25 -2.87 -6.62
N LEU A 292 16.26 -3.19 -7.40
CA LEU A 292 16.98 -2.27 -8.26
C LEU A 292 16.88 -2.71 -9.72
N ASP A 293 16.89 -1.75 -10.63
CA ASP A 293 17.19 -2.03 -12.04
C ASP A 293 18.72 -2.11 -12.28
N LEU A 294 19.12 -2.40 -13.52
CA LEU A 294 20.54 -2.48 -13.91
C LEU A 294 21.30 -1.15 -13.79
N HIS A 295 20.60 -0.03 -13.64
CA HIS A 295 21.20 1.29 -13.45
C HIS A 295 21.26 1.69 -11.96
N GLY A 296 20.87 0.79 -11.05
CA GLY A 296 20.83 1.03 -9.61
C GLY A 296 19.67 1.92 -9.17
N ARG A 297 18.62 2.09 -10.00
CA ARG A 297 17.40 2.81 -9.63
C ARG A 297 16.50 1.90 -8.82
N ILE A 298 15.87 2.44 -7.77
CA ILE A 298 14.91 1.71 -6.95
C ILE A 298 13.64 1.47 -7.77
N CYS A 299 13.21 0.22 -7.81
CA CYS A 299 12.01 -0.25 -8.50
C CYS A 299 11.01 -0.91 -7.53
N GLY A 300 10.99 -0.47 -6.28
CA GLY A 300 10.13 -0.97 -5.22
C GLY A 300 10.90 -1.60 -4.07
N SER A 301 10.18 -1.98 -3.02
CA SER A 301 10.75 -2.63 -1.85
C SER A 301 10.83 -4.15 -2.02
N GLY A 302 11.90 -4.74 -1.54
CA GLY A 302 12.05 -6.19 -1.37
C GLY A 302 11.46 -6.70 -0.05
N LYS A 303 10.84 -5.81 0.74
CA LYS A 303 10.28 -6.09 2.06
C LYS A 303 8.75 -6.01 2.05
N TRP A 304 8.12 -6.48 3.09
CA TRP A 304 6.67 -6.53 3.29
C TRP A 304 6.24 -5.69 4.49
N VAL A 305 4.96 -5.38 4.59
CA VAL A 305 4.44 -4.44 5.60
C VAL A 305 4.78 -4.84 7.04
N LEU A 306 4.76 -6.13 7.39
CA LEU A 306 5.12 -6.57 8.75
C LEU A 306 6.61 -6.26 9.07
N TYR A 307 7.50 -6.33 8.09
CA TYR A 307 8.89 -5.86 8.23
C TYR A 307 8.92 -4.34 8.48
N ASN A 308 8.15 -3.57 7.70
CA ASN A 308 8.04 -2.11 7.83
C ASN A 308 7.50 -1.71 9.22
N ILE A 309 6.50 -2.43 9.73
CA ILE A 309 6.02 -2.28 11.12
C ILE A 309 7.16 -2.50 12.10
N GLY A 310 7.96 -3.55 11.91
CA GLY A 310 9.13 -3.83 12.75
C GLY A 310 10.15 -2.68 12.77
N GLN A 311 10.46 -2.09 11.62
CA GLN A 311 11.36 -0.93 11.52
C GLN A 311 10.77 0.30 12.21
N LEU A 312 9.49 0.57 11.98
CA LEU A 312 8.81 1.71 12.59
C LEU A 312 8.82 1.64 14.12
N VAL A 313 8.58 0.47 14.67
CA VAL A 313 8.58 0.26 16.14
C VAL A 313 9.99 0.22 16.70
N ASN A 314 10.89 -0.61 16.16
CA ASN A 314 12.17 -0.93 16.80
C ASN A 314 13.25 0.11 16.52
N VAL A 315 13.22 0.78 15.35
CA VAL A 315 14.26 1.72 14.93
C VAL A 315 13.78 3.16 15.01
N VAL A 316 12.58 3.45 14.52
CA VAL A 316 12.01 4.81 14.56
C VAL A 316 11.52 5.16 15.97
N GLY A 317 11.06 4.15 16.74
CA GLY A 317 10.60 4.32 18.12
C GLY A 317 9.12 4.67 18.24
N ALA A 318 8.32 4.35 17.20
CA ALA A 318 6.87 4.50 17.27
C ALA A 318 6.24 3.49 18.23
N SER A 319 5.11 3.86 18.86
CA SER A 319 4.36 2.93 19.70
C SER A 319 3.84 1.75 18.87
N PHE A 320 4.13 0.51 19.30
CA PHE A 320 3.61 -0.69 18.65
C PHE A 320 2.09 -0.65 18.49
N TYR A 321 1.39 -0.26 19.53
CA TYR A 321 -0.07 -0.17 19.53
C TYR A 321 -0.59 0.81 18.45
N LYS A 322 -0.02 2.03 18.42
CA LYS A 322 -0.36 3.03 17.39
C LYS A 322 -0.02 2.54 15.97
N THR A 323 1.11 1.85 15.82
CA THR A 323 1.54 1.30 14.53
C THR A 323 0.57 0.23 14.03
N MET A 324 0.04 -0.62 14.91
CA MET A 324 -0.96 -1.63 14.52
C MET A 324 -2.29 -1.01 14.08
N HIS A 325 -2.67 0.13 14.66
CA HIS A 325 -3.84 0.89 14.19
C HIS A 325 -3.70 1.36 12.74
N ILE A 326 -2.52 1.82 12.34
CA ILE A 326 -2.25 2.32 10.98
C ILE A 326 -2.38 1.21 9.93
N SER A 327 -1.97 -0.01 10.26
CA SER A 327 -1.97 -1.12 9.32
C SER A 327 -3.34 -1.77 9.09
N ASN A 328 -4.37 -1.39 9.84
CA ASN A 328 -5.66 -2.09 9.87
C ASN A 328 -6.90 -1.21 9.70
N HIS A 329 -6.86 0.07 9.99
CA HIS A 329 -8.04 0.94 10.06
C HIS A 329 -8.14 2.01 8.97
N THR A 330 -7.10 2.21 8.19
CA THR A 330 -7.03 3.34 7.26
C THR A 330 -7.69 3.08 5.89
N VAL A 331 -8.22 1.89 5.66
CA VAL A 331 -8.76 1.47 4.35
C VAL A 331 -10.30 1.47 4.31
N THR A 332 -10.97 1.71 5.43
CA THR A 332 -12.45 1.75 5.51
C THR A 332 -13.01 3.15 5.39
#